data_a3d734e95024e479add5a7304f026f45
#
_entry.id   a3d734e95024e479add5a7304f026f45
#
_cell.length_a   1.000
_cell.length_b   1.000
_cell.length_c   1.000
_cell.angle_alpha   90.00
_cell.angle_beta   90.00
_cell.angle_gamma   90.00
#
_symmetry.space_group_name_H-M   'P 1'
#
loop_
_entity.id
_entity.type
_entity.pdbx_description
1 polymer ?
#
loop_
_entity_poly.entity_id
_entity_poly.type
_entity_poly.pdbx_seq_one_letter_code
_entity_poly.pdbx_strand_id
1 'polypeptide(L)'
;SQIGLLINASVTRDNFEPAVSVGVHDRLELPRHALNFDITNACLGFVNAMTVASTMIDAGAIDYALIVAGEDPSPWHRTAVRILNNPDSTREDVLAQFATLTLGSGAAAAVIGRADRHPEGHRIVGSVSRAGTEHRNLCIGGEADQGMNTDAEGLLKHGLELVAQAWEQAHQDGWEWNDMTSYVTHQISNAHTNAIIEAVGIERERIPLTFPKWGNVAAAALPMTLAECAPTYTKGDRILCMGVGSGLNTALLEIQW
;
A
#
# COMPACT_ATOMS: atom_id res chain seq x y z
N SER A 1 -10.05 14.06 -21.44
CA SER A 1 -10.01 13.01 -20.41
C SER A 1 -11.38 12.83 -19.77
N GLN A 2 -11.75 11.61 -19.43
CA GLN A 2 -13.00 11.25 -18.71
C GLN A 2 -12.75 11.10 -17.21
N ILE A 3 -11.52 11.31 -16.73
CA ILE A 3 -11.15 11.19 -15.32
C ILE A 3 -11.88 12.26 -14.51
N GLY A 4 -12.65 11.84 -13.52
CA GLY A 4 -13.37 12.71 -12.58
C GLY A 4 -12.67 12.85 -11.22
N LEU A 5 -11.66 12.00 -10.95
CA LEU A 5 -10.91 12.00 -9.70
C LEU A 5 -9.46 11.59 -9.93
N LEU A 6 -8.53 12.32 -9.32
CA LEU A 6 -7.12 11.92 -9.18
C LEU A 6 -6.78 11.84 -7.69
N ILE A 7 -6.22 10.70 -7.27
CA ILE A 7 -5.72 10.52 -5.90
C ILE A 7 -4.23 10.20 -5.97
N ASN A 8 -3.40 10.99 -5.28
CA ASN A 8 -2.03 10.62 -4.99
C ASN A 8 -1.97 9.92 -3.63
N ALA A 9 -1.35 8.74 -3.59
CA ALA A 9 -1.25 7.90 -2.40
C ALA A 9 0.19 7.78 -1.87
N SER A 10 1.13 8.59 -2.39
CA SER A 10 2.54 8.51 -2.01
C SER A 10 2.77 8.81 -0.53
N VAL A 11 3.67 8.06 0.09
CA VAL A 11 4.19 8.32 1.45
C VAL A 11 5.25 9.40 1.38
N THR A 12 6.22 9.24 0.48
CA THR A 12 7.27 10.24 0.25
C THR A 12 6.71 11.38 -0.61
N ARG A 13 6.88 12.62 -0.15
CA ARG A 13 6.32 13.79 -0.80
C ARG A 13 7.34 14.92 -0.85
N ASP A 14 7.35 15.66 -1.94
CA ASP A 14 8.19 16.84 -2.09
C ASP A 14 7.68 18.02 -1.24
N ASN A 15 6.35 18.09 -1.08
CA ASN A 15 5.68 19.17 -0.33
C ASN A 15 4.35 18.69 0.26
N PHE A 16 3.92 19.32 1.32
CA PHE A 16 2.61 19.10 1.94
C PHE A 16 1.54 20.03 1.37
N GLU A 17 1.95 21.21 0.90
CA GLU A 17 1.08 22.21 0.30
C GLU A 17 1.79 22.91 -0.88
N PRO A 18 1.15 22.96 -2.06
CA PRO A 18 -0.09 22.24 -2.38
C PRO A 18 0.08 20.71 -2.35
N ALA A 19 -1.04 19.95 -2.35
CA ALA A 19 -1.00 18.50 -2.47
C ALA A 19 -0.23 18.06 -3.73
N VAL A 20 0.48 16.93 -3.67
CA VAL A 20 1.26 16.41 -4.80
C VAL A 20 0.37 16.12 -6.01
N SER A 21 -0.87 15.68 -5.76
CA SER A 21 -1.89 15.45 -6.78
C SER A 21 -2.14 16.67 -7.67
N VAL A 22 -1.98 17.90 -7.16
CA VAL A 22 -2.15 19.13 -7.96
C VAL A 22 -1.11 19.18 -9.10
N GLY A 23 0.15 18.89 -8.82
CA GLY A 23 1.19 18.85 -9.82
C GLY A 23 1.01 17.72 -10.85
N VAL A 24 0.50 16.57 -10.40
CA VAL A 24 0.16 15.45 -11.30
C VAL A 24 -1.03 15.80 -12.20
N HIS A 25 -2.07 16.42 -11.62
CA HIS A 25 -3.24 16.88 -12.36
C HIS A 25 -2.86 17.85 -13.48
N ASP A 26 -2.01 18.82 -13.19
CA ASP A 26 -1.52 19.82 -14.15
C ASP A 26 -0.70 19.15 -15.27
N ARG A 27 0.28 18.30 -14.92
CA ARG A 27 1.12 17.60 -15.91
C ARG A 27 0.36 16.67 -16.84
N LEU A 28 -0.74 16.09 -16.37
CA LEU A 28 -1.61 15.21 -17.15
C LEU A 28 -2.71 15.98 -17.91
N GLU A 29 -2.75 17.30 -17.75
CA GLU A 29 -3.77 18.17 -18.34
C GLU A 29 -5.19 17.63 -18.10
N LEU A 30 -5.45 17.19 -16.84
CA LEU A 30 -6.76 16.66 -16.48
C LEU A 30 -7.82 17.76 -16.51
N PRO A 31 -9.09 17.40 -16.76
CA PRO A 31 -10.15 18.39 -16.88
C PRO A 31 -10.37 19.13 -15.56
N ARG A 32 -10.73 20.42 -15.64
CA ARG A 32 -10.92 21.27 -14.45
C ARG A 32 -11.99 20.79 -13.45
N HIS A 33 -12.89 19.92 -13.90
CA HIS A 33 -13.90 19.31 -13.02
C HIS A 33 -13.40 18.08 -12.28
N ALA A 34 -12.22 17.55 -12.63
CA ALA A 34 -11.64 16.42 -11.92
C ALA A 34 -11.18 16.85 -10.53
N LEU A 35 -11.72 16.21 -9.51
CA LEU A 35 -11.25 16.34 -8.13
C LEU A 35 -9.82 15.85 -8.02
N ASN A 36 -9.00 16.47 -7.17
CA ASN A 36 -7.67 15.97 -6.88
C ASN A 36 -7.30 16.22 -5.43
N PHE A 37 -6.71 15.22 -4.79
CA PHE A 37 -6.22 15.28 -3.41
C PHE A 37 -5.25 14.14 -3.11
N ASP A 38 -4.51 14.27 -2.01
CA ASP A 38 -3.64 13.21 -1.49
C ASP A 38 -4.36 12.41 -0.41
N ILE A 39 -4.16 11.07 -0.40
CA ILE A 39 -4.54 10.19 0.70
C ILE A 39 -3.28 9.81 1.47
N THR A 40 -3.28 10.03 2.78
CA THR A 40 -2.21 9.64 3.69
C THR A 40 -2.65 8.52 4.61
N ASN A 41 -2.14 7.31 4.39
CA ASN A 41 -2.26 6.19 5.32
C ASN A 41 -1.06 5.24 5.17
N ALA A 42 0.15 5.80 5.21
CA ALA A 42 1.38 5.05 5.05
C ALA A 42 1.31 4.09 3.82
N CYS A 43 1.80 2.86 3.97
CA CYS A 43 1.82 1.86 2.89
C CYS A 43 0.43 1.42 2.40
N LEU A 44 -0.64 1.76 3.12
CA LEU A 44 -2.03 1.47 2.73
C LEU A 44 -2.65 2.52 1.82
N GLY A 45 -2.00 3.66 1.60
CA GLY A 45 -2.57 4.77 0.86
C GLY A 45 -3.19 4.36 -0.48
N PHE A 46 -2.52 3.48 -1.25
CA PHE A 46 -3.02 3.02 -2.54
C PHE A 46 -4.27 2.15 -2.43
N VAL A 47 -4.32 1.19 -1.49
CA VAL A 47 -5.50 0.34 -1.26
C VAL A 47 -6.69 1.18 -0.77
N ASN A 48 -6.45 2.13 0.13
CA ASN A 48 -7.49 3.04 0.59
C ASN A 48 -8.01 3.94 -0.56
N ALA A 49 -7.12 4.40 -1.44
CA ALA A 49 -7.50 5.16 -2.62
C ALA A 49 -8.39 4.33 -3.57
N MET A 50 -8.09 3.02 -3.75
CA MET A 50 -8.95 2.10 -4.52
C MET A 50 -10.36 1.99 -3.89
N THR A 51 -10.43 1.85 -2.57
CA THR A 51 -11.71 1.78 -1.85
C THR A 51 -12.51 3.08 -1.98
N VAL A 52 -11.86 4.24 -1.83
CA VAL A 52 -12.52 5.54 -1.99
C VAL A 52 -13.01 5.73 -3.43
N ALA A 53 -12.18 5.44 -4.42
CA ALA A 53 -12.52 5.58 -5.83
C ALA A 53 -13.69 4.67 -6.22
N SER A 54 -13.66 3.38 -5.83
CA SER A 54 -14.76 2.45 -6.13
C SER A 54 -16.07 2.91 -5.49
N THR A 55 -16.04 3.36 -4.23
CA THR A 55 -17.23 3.89 -3.54
C THR A 55 -17.81 5.11 -4.27
N MET A 56 -16.97 6.04 -4.74
CA MET A 56 -17.44 7.21 -5.48
C MET A 56 -18.02 6.86 -6.85
N ILE A 57 -17.46 5.84 -7.51
CA ILE A 57 -17.98 5.31 -8.78
C ILE A 57 -19.31 4.60 -8.57
N ASP A 58 -19.43 3.76 -7.54
CA ASP A 58 -20.67 3.05 -7.21
C ASP A 58 -21.79 4.00 -6.80
N ALA A 59 -21.46 5.10 -6.13
CA ALA A 59 -22.39 6.18 -5.81
C ALA A 59 -22.78 7.04 -7.03
N GLY A 60 -22.16 6.81 -8.20
CA GLY A 60 -22.41 7.59 -9.42
C GLY A 60 -21.87 9.03 -9.38
N ALA A 61 -20.97 9.35 -8.44
CA ALA A 61 -20.37 10.66 -8.33
C ALA A 61 -19.33 10.93 -9.43
N ILE A 62 -18.65 9.89 -9.88
CA ILE A 62 -17.65 9.91 -10.97
C ILE A 62 -17.74 8.63 -11.80
N ASP A 63 -17.27 8.67 -13.04
CA ASP A 63 -17.18 7.48 -13.90
C ASP A 63 -15.79 6.83 -13.85
N TYR A 64 -14.73 7.63 -13.67
CA TYR A 64 -13.34 7.15 -13.67
C TYR A 64 -12.51 7.90 -12.62
N ALA A 65 -11.64 7.15 -11.96
CA ALA A 65 -10.62 7.68 -11.07
C ALA A 65 -9.23 7.22 -11.54
N LEU A 66 -8.23 8.09 -11.38
CA LEU A 66 -6.81 7.78 -11.52
C LEU A 66 -6.19 7.79 -10.13
N ILE A 67 -5.56 6.70 -9.74
CA ILE A 67 -4.79 6.58 -8.51
C ILE A 67 -3.32 6.48 -8.88
N VAL A 68 -2.47 7.25 -8.21
CA VAL A 68 -1.03 7.25 -8.43
C VAL A 68 -0.29 7.13 -7.10
N ALA A 69 0.86 6.49 -7.12
CA ALA A 69 1.85 6.55 -6.05
C ALA A 69 3.24 6.59 -6.67
N GLY A 70 4.08 7.52 -6.23
CA GLY A 70 5.48 7.61 -6.62
C GLY A 70 6.32 7.78 -5.35
N GLU A 71 7.31 6.91 -5.16
CA GLU A 71 8.10 6.85 -3.93
C GLU A 71 9.56 7.11 -4.22
N ASP A 72 10.13 8.09 -3.51
CA ASP A 72 11.56 8.36 -3.47
C ASP A 72 12.03 8.53 -2.01
N PRO A 73 12.53 7.48 -1.36
CA PRO A 73 13.04 7.53 0.00
C PRO A 73 14.46 8.10 0.10
N SER A 74 15.06 8.61 -0.97
CA SER A 74 16.45 9.11 -0.98
C SER A 74 16.74 10.15 0.11
N PRO A 75 15.84 11.10 0.44
CA PRO A 75 16.05 12.03 1.54
C PRO A 75 16.18 11.31 2.89
N TRP A 76 15.33 10.32 3.14
CA TRP A 76 15.37 9.51 4.37
C TRP A 76 16.62 8.63 4.43
N HIS A 77 17.05 8.03 3.31
CA HIS A 77 18.32 7.29 3.23
C HIS A 77 19.51 8.17 3.62
N ARG A 78 19.57 9.40 3.09
CA ARG A 78 20.66 10.34 3.47
C ARG A 78 20.65 10.64 4.95
N THR A 79 19.50 10.81 5.56
CA THR A 79 19.36 11.04 7.00
C THR A 79 19.78 9.80 7.80
N ALA A 80 19.35 8.61 7.42
CA ALA A 80 19.75 7.36 8.06
C ALA A 80 21.28 7.18 8.00
N VAL A 81 21.89 7.39 6.83
CA VAL A 81 23.35 7.30 6.65
C VAL A 81 24.07 8.33 7.52
N ARG A 82 23.55 9.54 7.64
CA ARG A 82 24.12 10.59 8.53
C ARG A 82 24.07 10.16 10.00
N ILE A 83 22.95 9.59 10.45
CA ILE A 83 22.79 9.06 11.81
C ILE A 83 23.80 7.93 12.04
N LEU A 84 23.86 6.94 11.14
CA LEU A 84 24.71 5.77 11.28
C LEU A 84 26.21 6.09 11.23
N ASN A 85 26.62 7.17 10.59
CA ASN A 85 28.01 7.64 10.55
C ASN A 85 28.39 8.57 11.72
N ASN A 86 27.46 8.88 12.61
CA ASN A 86 27.77 9.66 13.81
C ASN A 86 28.54 8.76 14.81
N PRO A 87 29.74 9.15 15.28
CA PRO A 87 30.52 8.39 16.27
C PRO A 87 29.79 8.10 17.58
N ASP A 88 28.81 8.92 17.93
CA ASP A 88 28.01 8.80 19.14
C ASP A 88 26.76 7.92 18.96
N SER A 89 26.53 7.40 17.76
CA SER A 89 25.36 6.57 17.48
C SER A 89 25.40 5.26 18.26
N THR A 90 24.28 4.94 18.87
CA THR A 90 24.08 3.74 19.67
C THR A 90 23.55 2.59 18.81
N ARG A 91 23.57 1.36 19.39
CA ARG A 91 22.91 0.21 18.75
C ARG A 91 21.41 0.45 18.53
N GLU A 92 20.77 1.19 19.42
CA GLU A 92 19.34 1.52 19.33
C GLU A 92 19.07 2.43 18.13
N ASP A 93 19.92 3.44 17.89
CA ASP A 93 19.83 4.29 16.70
C ASP A 93 19.98 3.48 15.41
N VAL A 94 20.91 2.52 15.37
CA VAL A 94 21.10 1.61 14.22
C VAL A 94 19.84 0.78 13.96
N LEU A 95 19.27 0.18 14.99
CA LEU A 95 18.06 -0.64 14.86
C LEU A 95 16.85 0.20 14.42
N ALA A 96 16.70 1.42 14.93
CA ALA A 96 15.65 2.34 14.54
C ALA A 96 15.70 2.74 13.06
N GLN A 97 16.92 2.82 12.47
CA GLN A 97 17.11 3.18 11.06
C GLN A 97 17.07 1.98 10.11
N PHE A 98 17.06 0.75 10.63
CA PHE A 98 17.15 -0.46 9.79
C PHE A 98 16.05 -0.54 8.74
N ALA A 99 14.80 -0.25 9.12
CA ALA A 99 13.67 -0.25 8.19
C ALA A 99 13.83 0.79 7.07
N THR A 100 14.38 1.98 7.39
CA THR A 100 14.67 3.04 6.40
C THR A 100 15.61 2.55 5.31
N LEU A 101 16.64 1.76 5.68
CA LEU A 101 17.61 1.23 4.72
C LEU A 101 17.04 0.18 3.77
N THR A 102 15.87 -0.39 4.08
CA THR A 102 15.18 -1.38 3.23
C THR A 102 14.19 -0.75 2.25
N LEU A 103 13.95 0.54 2.35
CA LEU A 103 13.05 1.25 1.44
C LEU A 103 13.60 1.26 0.01
N GLY A 104 12.69 1.22 -0.95
CA GLY A 104 12.98 1.30 -2.37
C GLY A 104 12.23 2.43 -3.06
N SER A 105 12.67 2.78 -4.27
CA SER A 105 12.00 3.76 -5.13
C SER A 105 11.20 3.07 -6.21
N GLY A 106 10.06 3.65 -6.56
CA GLY A 106 9.21 3.15 -7.63
C GLY A 106 7.92 3.92 -7.75
N ALA A 107 7.14 3.58 -8.77
CA ALA A 107 5.86 4.21 -8.99
C ALA A 107 4.84 3.21 -9.57
N ALA A 108 3.58 3.44 -9.26
CA ALA A 108 2.46 2.72 -9.85
C ALA A 108 1.28 3.66 -10.07
N ALA A 109 0.46 3.30 -11.06
CA ALA A 109 -0.80 3.96 -11.33
C ALA A 109 -1.88 2.93 -11.65
N ALA A 110 -3.13 3.24 -11.28
CA ALA A 110 -4.29 2.45 -11.65
C ALA A 110 -5.44 3.37 -12.09
N VAL A 111 -6.14 2.95 -13.13
CA VAL A 111 -7.42 3.57 -13.52
C VAL A 111 -8.54 2.68 -13.01
N ILE A 112 -9.42 3.24 -12.21
CA ILE A 112 -10.64 2.58 -11.75
C ILE A 112 -11.81 3.17 -12.53
N GLY A 113 -12.67 2.31 -13.05
CA GLY A 113 -13.83 2.71 -13.84
C GLY A 113 -15.06 1.86 -13.55
N ARG A 114 -16.18 2.23 -14.16
CA ARG A 114 -17.46 1.52 -14.01
C ARG A 114 -17.38 0.12 -14.64
N ALA A 115 -17.73 -0.89 -13.86
CA ALA A 115 -17.72 -2.29 -14.31
C ALA A 115 -18.72 -2.56 -15.45
N ASP A 116 -19.83 -1.83 -15.51
CA ASP A 116 -20.84 -1.96 -16.59
C ASP A 116 -20.35 -1.43 -17.95
N ARG A 117 -19.33 -0.55 -17.94
CA ARG A 117 -18.70 -0.02 -19.17
C ARG A 117 -17.43 -0.75 -19.56
N HIS A 118 -16.85 -1.52 -18.63
CA HIS A 118 -15.58 -2.21 -18.80
C HIS A 118 -15.68 -3.68 -18.35
N PRO A 119 -16.45 -4.50 -19.07
CA PRO A 119 -16.60 -5.93 -18.75
C PRO A 119 -15.29 -6.72 -18.95
N GLU A 120 -14.30 -6.14 -19.64
CA GLU A 120 -12.96 -6.67 -19.83
C GLU A 120 -12.02 -6.35 -18.65
N GLY A 121 -12.40 -5.41 -17.78
CA GLY A 121 -11.61 -4.98 -16.64
C GLY A 121 -11.68 -5.95 -15.46
N HIS A 122 -10.78 -5.72 -14.48
CA HIS A 122 -10.73 -6.50 -13.25
C HIS A 122 -11.64 -5.87 -12.19
N ARG A 123 -12.41 -6.67 -11.49
CA ARG A 123 -13.42 -6.19 -10.55
C ARG A 123 -12.86 -6.09 -9.13
N ILE A 124 -12.97 -4.93 -8.49
CA ILE A 124 -12.86 -4.83 -7.04
C ILE A 124 -14.14 -5.43 -6.45
N VAL A 125 -14.01 -6.54 -5.71
CA VAL A 125 -15.14 -7.30 -5.20
C VAL A 125 -15.56 -6.79 -3.83
N GLY A 126 -14.58 -6.52 -2.96
CA GLY A 126 -14.82 -5.98 -1.64
C GLY A 126 -13.54 -5.87 -0.83
N SER A 127 -13.67 -5.30 0.37
CA SER A 127 -12.53 -5.12 1.27
C SER A 127 -12.95 -5.19 2.74
N VAL A 128 -12.03 -5.65 3.58
CA VAL A 128 -12.14 -5.60 5.05
C VAL A 128 -10.92 -4.85 5.59
N SER A 129 -11.13 -3.97 6.57
CA SER A 129 -10.03 -3.24 7.21
C SER A 129 -10.15 -3.23 8.72
N ARG A 130 -9.00 -3.08 9.39
CA ARG A 130 -8.87 -2.96 10.84
C ARG A 130 -7.87 -1.88 11.20
N ALA A 131 -8.10 -1.24 12.33
CA ALA A 131 -7.22 -0.23 12.90
C ALA A 131 -6.83 -0.62 14.33
N GLY A 132 -5.53 -0.58 14.62
CA GLY A 132 -4.90 -0.75 15.94
C GLY A 132 -4.15 0.52 16.30
N THR A 133 -4.89 1.61 16.49
CA THR A 133 -4.33 2.97 16.67
C THR A 133 -3.60 3.17 17.99
N GLU A 134 -3.77 2.28 18.95
CA GLU A 134 -2.96 2.19 20.16
C GLU A 134 -1.48 1.93 19.87
N HIS A 135 -1.18 1.37 18.71
CA HIS A 135 0.17 1.06 18.22
C HIS A 135 0.78 2.15 17.33
N ARG A 136 0.20 3.36 17.29
CA ARG A 136 0.61 4.46 16.40
C ARG A 136 2.08 4.90 16.54
N ASN A 137 2.71 4.61 17.66
CA ASN A 137 4.09 5.02 17.94
C ASN A 137 5.15 3.99 17.46
N LEU A 138 4.75 2.82 16.96
CA LEU A 138 5.68 1.78 16.50
C LEU A 138 6.44 2.16 15.23
N CYS A 139 5.89 3.07 14.44
CA CYS A 139 6.58 3.62 13.27
C CYS A 139 6.16 5.07 13.08
N ILE A 140 7.12 5.97 13.25
CA ILE A 140 6.94 7.40 13.08
C ILE A 140 7.93 7.86 12.00
N GLY A 141 7.39 8.35 10.89
CA GLY A 141 8.13 9.06 9.86
C GLY A 141 7.76 10.53 9.91
N GLY A 142 8.77 11.38 10.00
CA GLY A 142 8.62 12.83 9.99
C GLY A 142 9.06 13.43 8.67
N GLU A 143 9.46 14.72 8.73
CA GLU A 143 10.16 15.37 7.62
C GLU A 143 11.46 14.62 7.30
N ALA A 144 11.95 14.78 6.07
CA ALA A 144 13.08 13.99 5.58
C ALA A 144 14.36 14.13 6.42
N ASP A 145 14.55 15.26 7.08
CA ASP A 145 15.69 15.53 7.96
C ASP A 145 15.59 14.87 9.35
N GLN A 146 14.37 14.48 9.75
CA GLN A 146 14.12 13.75 11.00
C GLN A 146 14.25 12.23 10.83
N GLY A 147 14.14 11.73 9.58
CA GLY A 147 14.20 10.31 9.27
C GLY A 147 12.93 9.55 9.70
N MET A 148 13.07 8.24 9.82
CA MET A 148 12.02 7.35 10.27
C MET A 148 12.51 6.53 11.47
N ASN A 149 11.72 6.47 12.53
CA ASN A 149 11.98 5.65 13.70
C ASN A 149 10.99 4.48 13.74
N THR A 150 11.49 3.25 13.80
CA THR A 150 10.69 2.05 13.63
C THR A 150 11.02 0.98 14.65
N ASP A 151 10.01 0.52 15.39
CA ASP A 151 10.03 -0.75 16.11
C ASP A 151 9.53 -1.86 15.17
N ALA A 152 10.45 -2.51 14.46
CA ALA A 152 10.14 -3.53 13.47
C ALA A 152 9.51 -4.79 14.08
N GLU A 153 9.90 -5.17 15.31
CA GLU A 153 9.35 -6.34 16.02
C GLU A 153 7.90 -6.07 16.45
N GLY A 154 7.65 -4.92 17.06
CA GLY A 154 6.31 -4.49 17.45
C GLY A 154 5.37 -4.37 16.24
N LEU A 155 5.85 -3.80 15.13
CA LEU A 155 5.08 -3.72 13.89
C LEU A 155 4.69 -5.09 13.35
N LEU A 156 5.63 -6.04 13.33
CA LEU A 156 5.35 -7.41 12.87
C LEU A 156 4.29 -8.06 13.76
N LYS A 157 4.51 -8.07 15.06
CA LYS A 157 3.62 -8.71 16.03
C LYS A 157 2.18 -8.17 15.94
N HIS A 158 2.01 -6.88 16.11
CA HIS A 158 0.68 -6.27 16.16
C HIS A 158 0.04 -6.12 14.79
N GLY A 159 0.85 -6.01 13.72
CA GLY A 159 0.35 -6.08 12.35
C GLY A 159 -0.29 -7.43 12.02
N LEU A 160 0.31 -8.53 12.45
CA LEU A 160 -0.26 -9.88 12.29
C LEU A 160 -1.56 -10.08 13.07
N GLU A 161 -1.63 -9.56 14.31
CA GLU A 161 -2.85 -9.58 15.11
C GLU A 161 -4.02 -8.91 14.36
N LEU A 162 -3.76 -7.75 13.72
CA LEU A 162 -4.77 -7.05 12.92
C LEU A 162 -5.14 -7.79 11.63
N VAL A 163 -4.16 -8.40 10.95
CA VAL A 163 -4.42 -9.22 9.76
C VAL A 163 -5.29 -10.43 10.13
N ALA A 164 -5.00 -11.13 11.22
CA ALA A 164 -5.80 -12.26 11.69
C ALA A 164 -7.24 -11.82 12.05
N GLN A 165 -7.41 -10.67 12.70
CA GLN A 165 -8.74 -10.12 13.00
C GLN A 165 -9.52 -9.73 11.73
N ALA A 166 -8.86 -9.16 10.72
CA ALA A 166 -9.48 -8.83 9.44
C ALA A 166 -9.88 -10.10 8.67
N TRP A 167 -9.06 -11.15 8.73
CA TRP A 167 -9.31 -12.45 8.13
C TRP A 167 -10.51 -13.13 8.77
N GLU A 168 -10.57 -13.18 10.09
CA GLU A 168 -11.70 -13.74 10.83
C GLU A 168 -13.00 -12.98 10.54
N GLN A 169 -12.96 -11.65 10.49
CA GLN A 169 -14.13 -10.86 10.11
C GLN A 169 -14.59 -11.18 8.68
N ALA A 170 -13.65 -11.29 7.75
CA ALA A 170 -13.97 -11.65 6.38
C ALA A 170 -14.72 -12.99 6.32
N HIS A 171 -14.24 -14.00 7.07
CA HIS A 171 -14.90 -15.30 7.16
C HIS A 171 -16.32 -15.19 7.75
N GLN A 172 -16.49 -14.41 8.82
CA GLN A 172 -17.81 -14.15 9.42
C GLN A 172 -18.78 -13.44 8.45
N ASP A 173 -18.25 -12.57 7.59
CA ASP A 173 -19.00 -11.85 6.57
C ASP A 173 -19.26 -12.71 5.31
N GLY A 174 -18.79 -13.96 5.30
CA GLY A 174 -19.00 -14.92 4.20
C GLY A 174 -17.97 -14.85 3.07
N TRP A 175 -16.81 -14.21 3.30
CA TRP A 175 -15.71 -14.19 2.34
C TRP A 175 -14.91 -15.50 2.39
N GLU A 176 -14.75 -16.15 1.24
CA GLU A 176 -13.97 -17.39 1.09
C GLU A 176 -12.56 -17.07 0.56
N TRP A 177 -11.67 -16.57 1.45
CA TRP A 177 -10.32 -16.13 1.09
C TRP A 177 -9.23 -17.19 1.29
N ASN A 178 -9.57 -18.41 1.68
CA ASN A 178 -8.60 -19.49 1.86
C ASN A 178 -8.08 -20.09 0.55
N ASP A 179 -8.78 -19.89 -0.57
CA ASP A 179 -8.43 -20.44 -1.88
C ASP A 179 -8.39 -19.35 -2.97
N MET A 180 -7.46 -18.39 -2.77
CA MET A 180 -7.18 -17.37 -3.77
C MET A 180 -6.11 -17.87 -4.75
N THR A 181 -6.17 -17.44 -6.01
CA THR A 181 -5.11 -17.71 -6.99
C THR A 181 -3.79 -17.09 -6.54
N SER A 182 -3.83 -15.88 -5.96
CA SER A 182 -2.64 -15.19 -5.48
C SER A 182 -2.96 -14.27 -4.29
N TYR A 183 -1.99 -14.16 -3.38
CA TYR A 183 -2.02 -13.23 -2.24
C TYR A 183 -0.92 -12.18 -2.43
N VAL A 184 -1.31 -11.02 -2.93
CA VAL A 184 -0.39 -9.89 -3.13
C VAL A 184 -0.24 -9.12 -1.83
N THR A 185 0.78 -9.47 -1.04
CA THR A 185 1.05 -8.86 0.26
C THR A 185 1.86 -7.58 0.12
N HIS A 186 1.79 -6.71 1.13
CA HIS A 186 2.75 -5.61 1.24
C HIS A 186 4.18 -6.18 1.35
N GLN A 187 5.08 -5.65 0.56
CA GLN A 187 6.43 -6.19 0.33
C GLN A 187 7.44 -5.62 1.33
N ILE A 188 7.79 -6.38 2.37
CA ILE A 188 8.72 -5.96 3.44
C ILE A 188 9.94 -6.88 3.52
N SER A 189 9.74 -8.17 3.89
CA SER A 189 10.80 -9.15 4.08
C SER A 189 10.26 -10.58 4.09
N ASN A 190 11.18 -11.56 4.00
CA ASN A 190 10.82 -12.98 4.17
C ASN A 190 10.21 -13.26 5.55
N ALA A 191 10.69 -12.61 6.61
CA ALA A 191 10.14 -12.78 7.95
C ALA A 191 8.66 -12.39 8.01
N HIS A 192 8.30 -11.22 7.46
CA HIS A 192 6.91 -10.78 7.37
C HIS A 192 6.05 -11.73 6.53
N THR A 193 6.57 -12.18 5.38
CA THR A 193 5.84 -13.11 4.51
C THR A 193 5.57 -14.44 5.23
N ASN A 194 6.58 -15.03 5.88
CA ASN A 194 6.41 -16.28 6.62
C ASN A 194 5.42 -16.14 7.77
N ALA A 195 5.48 -15.03 8.48
CA ALA A 195 4.57 -14.75 9.58
C ALA A 195 3.11 -14.58 9.13
N ILE A 196 2.86 -13.96 7.96
CA ILE A 196 1.53 -13.92 7.35
C ILE A 196 1.05 -15.33 6.99
N ILE A 197 1.90 -16.15 6.37
CA ILE A 197 1.59 -17.55 6.03
C ILE A 197 1.12 -18.33 7.27
N GLU A 198 1.87 -18.23 8.37
CA GLU A 198 1.55 -18.89 9.63
C GLU A 198 0.25 -18.36 10.25
N ALA A 199 0.03 -17.04 10.18
CA ALA A 199 -1.13 -16.41 10.80
C ALA A 199 -2.47 -16.75 10.14
N VAL A 200 -2.48 -16.89 8.80
CA VAL A 200 -3.73 -17.08 8.03
C VAL A 200 -3.79 -18.40 7.25
N GLY A 201 -2.75 -19.23 7.31
CA GLY A 201 -2.74 -20.59 6.78
C GLY A 201 -2.75 -20.67 5.24
N ILE A 202 -2.07 -19.73 4.56
CA ILE A 202 -2.01 -19.70 3.08
C ILE A 202 -0.73 -20.34 2.54
N GLU A 203 -0.76 -20.78 1.27
CA GLU A 203 0.36 -21.44 0.62
C GLU A 203 1.42 -20.42 0.16
N ARG A 204 2.70 -20.72 0.43
CA ARG A 204 3.83 -19.85 0.09
C ARG A 204 3.93 -19.55 -1.40
N GLU A 205 3.63 -20.53 -2.23
CA GLU A 205 3.72 -20.51 -3.69
C GLU A 205 2.76 -19.53 -4.32
N ARG A 206 1.69 -19.19 -3.60
CA ARG A 206 0.67 -18.21 -4.04
C ARG A 206 1.03 -16.77 -3.67
N ILE A 207 2.19 -16.54 -3.03
CA ILE A 207 2.63 -15.21 -2.60
C ILE A 207 3.81 -14.75 -3.45
N PRO A 208 3.59 -13.84 -4.43
CA PRO A 208 4.68 -13.27 -5.21
C PRO A 208 5.56 -12.37 -4.33
N LEU A 209 6.87 -12.38 -4.61
CA LEU A 209 7.85 -11.55 -3.91
C LEU A 209 8.54 -10.61 -4.87
N THR A 210 8.46 -9.33 -4.58
CA THR A 210 9.13 -8.27 -5.34
C THR A 210 10.11 -7.46 -4.50
N PHE A 211 10.02 -7.52 -3.16
CA PHE A 211 10.98 -6.84 -2.29
C PHE A 211 12.44 -7.25 -2.50
N PRO A 212 12.82 -8.49 -2.94
CA PRO A 212 14.22 -8.79 -3.24
C PRO A 212 14.77 -7.98 -4.41
N LYS A 213 13.89 -7.50 -5.30
CA LYS A 213 14.25 -6.73 -6.50
C LYS A 213 14.17 -5.21 -6.25
N TRP A 214 13.14 -4.75 -5.52
CA TRP A 214 12.82 -3.33 -5.41
C TRP A 214 12.85 -2.78 -3.98
N GLY A 215 13.05 -3.62 -2.96
CA GLY A 215 12.89 -3.23 -1.56
C GLY A 215 11.43 -2.99 -1.19
N ASN A 216 11.22 -2.34 -0.05
CA ASN A 216 9.91 -1.85 0.37
C ASN A 216 9.61 -0.50 -0.30
N VAL A 217 8.78 -0.49 -1.32
CA VAL A 217 8.40 0.72 -2.08
C VAL A 217 7.13 1.37 -1.49
N ALA A 218 6.97 1.32 -0.17
CA ALA A 218 5.88 1.96 0.57
C ALA A 218 4.51 1.75 -0.08
N ALA A 219 3.74 2.81 -0.38
CA ALA A 219 2.40 2.71 -0.96
C ALA A 219 2.38 2.14 -2.38
N ALA A 220 3.47 2.26 -3.14
CA ALA A 220 3.59 1.71 -4.48
C ALA A 220 3.93 0.21 -4.50
N ALA A 221 4.39 -0.39 -3.38
CA ALA A 221 4.85 -1.78 -3.35
C ALA A 221 3.79 -2.79 -3.79
N LEU A 222 2.58 -2.68 -3.26
CA LEU A 222 1.47 -3.59 -3.59
C LEU A 222 1.02 -3.46 -5.05
N PRO A 223 0.69 -2.28 -5.58
CA PRO A 223 0.29 -2.15 -6.99
C PRO A 223 1.42 -2.47 -7.97
N MET A 224 2.70 -2.24 -7.64
CA MET A 224 3.83 -2.69 -8.46
C MET A 224 3.90 -4.22 -8.51
N THR A 225 3.70 -4.91 -7.38
CA THR A 225 3.67 -6.37 -7.32
C THR A 225 2.50 -6.93 -8.13
N LEU A 226 1.31 -6.34 -7.99
CA LEU A 226 0.14 -6.72 -8.79
C LEU A 226 0.41 -6.57 -10.29
N ALA A 227 1.02 -5.45 -10.71
CA ALA A 227 1.37 -5.20 -12.11
C ALA A 227 2.43 -6.19 -12.66
N GLU A 228 3.44 -6.53 -11.84
CA GLU A 228 4.46 -7.54 -12.21
C GLU A 228 3.84 -8.92 -12.45
N CYS A 229 2.83 -9.28 -11.64
CA CYS A 229 2.16 -10.59 -11.73
C CYS A 229 1.03 -10.61 -12.75
N ALA A 230 0.50 -9.47 -13.16
CA ALA A 230 -0.63 -9.35 -14.09
C ALA A 230 -0.54 -10.25 -15.33
N PRO A 231 0.63 -10.40 -16.00
CA PRO A 231 0.75 -11.29 -17.17
C PRO A 231 0.55 -12.78 -16.87
N THR A 232 0.60 -13.19 -15.59
CA THR A 232 0.43 -14.59 -15.16
C THR A 232 -1.02 -14.92 -14.81
N TYR A 233 -1.85 -13.91 -14.63
CA TYR A 233 -3.25 -14.09 -14.25
C TYR A 233 -4.16 -14.27 -15.46
N THR A 234 -5.22 -15.02 -15.27
CA THR A 234 -6.22 -15.33 -16.29
C THR A 234 -7.61 -14.94 -15.80
N LYS A 235 -8.55 -14.81 -16.74
CA LYS A 235 -9.93 -14.45 -16.42
C LYS A 235 -10.55 -15.44 -15.43
N GLY A 236 -11.05 -14.89 -14.32
CA GLY A 236 -11.68 -15.64 -13.23
C GLY A 236 -10.74 -15.89 -12.05
N ASP A 237 -9.44 -15.61 -12.18
CA ASP A 237 -8.52 -15.67 -11.06
C ASP A 237 -8.94 -14.67 -9.96
N ARG A 238 -8.77 -15.10 -8.71
CA ARG A 238 -9.09 -14.31 -7.53
C ARG A 238 -7.81 -13.89 -6.82
N ILE A 239 -7.61 -12.59 -6.67
CA ILE A 239 -6.39 -12.03 -6.11
C ILE A 239 -6.75 -11.29 -4.83
N LEU A 240 -6.11 -11.64 -3.71
CA LEU A 240 -6.25 -10.90 -2.46
C LEU A 240 -5.07 -9.97 -2.25
N CYS A 241 -5.33 -8.69 -2.28
CA CYS A 241 -4.37 -7.64 -1.91
C CYS A 241 -4.38 -7.48 -0.39
N MET A 242 -3.22 -7.68 0.26
CA MET A 242 -3.09 -7.68 1.72
C MET A 242 -2.12 -6.58 2.14
N GLY A 243 -2.65 -5.47 2.62
CA GLY A 243 -1.87 -4.32 3.03
C GLY A 243 -1.79 -4.16 4.54
N VAL A 244 -0.62 -3.75 5.03
CA VAL A 244 -0.40 -3.29 6.41
C VAL A 244 0.35 -1.97 6.33
N GLY A 245 -0.04 -1.00 7.11
CA GLY A 245 0.62 0.31 7.21
C GLY A 245 0.83 0.73 8.64
N SER A 246 1.80 1.63 8.84
CA SER A 246 1.98 2.28 10.15
C SER A 246 0.70 2.98 10.58
N GLY A 247 0.44 2.96 11.87
CA GLY A 247 -0.79 3.52 12.39
C GLY A 247 -1.38 2.77 13.58
N LEU A 248 -1.37 1.43 13.73
CA LEU A 248 -1.34 0.40 12.70
C LEU A 248 -2.69 0.31 11.99
N ASN A 249 -2.64 0.05 10.73
CA ASN A 249 -3.85 -0.24 9.96
C ASN A 249 -3.60 -1.44 9.03
N THR A 250 -4.64 -2.22 8.73
CA THR A 250 -4.62 -3.24 7.70
C THR A 250 -5.83 -3.14 6.80
N ALA A 251 -5.67 -3.51 5.56
CA ALA A 251 -6.76 -3.67 4.61
C ALA A 251 -6.50 -4.88 3.72
N LEU A 252 -7.53 -5.70 3.58
CA LEU A 252 -7.59 -6.84 2.68
C LEU A 252 -8.61 -6.49 1.59
N LEU A 253 -8.23 -6.57 0.32
CA LEU A 253 -9.07 -6.17 -0.82
C LEU A 253 -9.00 -7.24 -1.90
N GLU A 254 -10.16 -7.79 -2.27
CA GLU A 254 -10.26 -8.80 -3.32
C GLU A 254 -10.46 -8.16 -4.69
N ILE A 255 -9.68 -8.66 -5.66
CA ILE A 255 -9.81 -8.36 -7.08
C ILE A 255 -10.10 -9.65 -7.83
N GLN A 256 -11.13 -9.65 -8.65
CA GLN A 256 -11.40 -10.70 -9.62
C GLN A 256 -10.83 -10.29 -10.97
N TRP A 257 -9.94 -11.15 -11.50
CA TRP A 257 -9.24 -10.94 -12.75
C TRP A 257 -10.04 -11.28 -13.98
#